data_269fc93cc01a50294076b4df918bd889
#
_entry.id   269fc93cc01a50294076b4df918bd889
#
_cell.length_a   1.000
_cell.length_b   1.000
_cell.length_c   1.000
_cell.angle_alpha   90.00
_cell.angle_beta   90.00
_cell.angle_gamma   90.00
#
_symmetry.space_group_name_H-M   'P 1'
#
loop_
_entity.id
_entity.type
_entity.pdbx_description
1 polymer ?
#
loop_
_entity_poly.entity_id
_entity_poly.type
_entity_poly.pdbx_seq_one_letter_code
_entity_poly.pdbx_strand_id
1 'polypeptide(L)'
;MAKAQAAKTQQHESNARPAPLPESPVAASPASADQRRFGTRDIERRRKVVDLGHEDVARILTIKNVMTENVDRFTDAFFDYLNHLDEAAPLLRNSAAMESARKLKREHLIAMVQGEYGSAYAEQRVRLGLLYASVDLEARVFLGAFHHVMRTVGTEIMKRFARTPQAGFEAFMSLKKVAFLDIAIVIDVLVDQRERIIGAQQAAIRELSTPVLQLRDRLLILPMIGMIDSERAMQLTENLLQAIRANRARVVVMDVTGVAAVDSKVANHLIQTVAAARLMGAVVIVTGLSAEVAQALVALGVDLGRINTIGDLQGGLEEAERLLGYKVVPLESLPKPQPHI
;
A
#
# COMPACT_ATOMS: atom_id res chain seq x y z
N MET A 1 27.90 1.27 81.06
CA MET A 1 27.46 -0.09 80.70
C MET A 1 26.40 -0.05 79.63
N ALA A 2 26.65 -0.72 78.54
CA ALA A 2 25.75 -1.43 77.63
C ALA A 2 24.98 -0.57 76.58
N LYS A 3 25.34 -0.81 75.47
CA LYS A 3 25.07 -1.62 74.29
C LYS A 3 24.28 -0.85 73.20
N ALA A 4 25.04 -0.60 72.18
CA ALA A 4 24.52 -0.23 70.84
C ALA A 4 23.65 -1.35 70.25
N GLN A 5 22.59 -0.95 69.59
CA GLN A 5 21.85 -1.85 68.68
C GLN A 5 21.59 -1.13 67.37
N ALA A 6 22.27 -1.62 66.33
CA ALA A 6 22.20 -1.10 64.98
C ALA A 6 20.86 -1.52 64.33
N ALA A 7 20.14 -0.56 63.80
CA ALA A 7 18.98 -0.80 62.94
C ALA A 7 19.44 -1.00 61.47
N LYS A 8 19.23 -2.21 60.95
CA LYS A 8 19.35 -2.55 59.51
C LYS A 8 18.13 -2.02 58.79
N THR A 9 18.33 -1.05 57.92
CA THR A 9 17.32 -0.59 56.96
C THR A 9 17.36 -1.56 55.78
N GLN A 10 16.31 -2.39 55.60
CA GLN A 10 16.10 -3.17 54.41
C GLN A 10 15.53 -2.28 53.34
N GLN A 11 16.28 -2.09 52.24
CA GLN A 11 15.78 -1.57 50.99
C GLN A 11 14.97 -2.68 50.31
N HIS A 12 13.63 -2.49 50.18
CA HIS A 12 12.78 -3.28 49.31
C HIS A 12 12.84 -2.62 47.91
N GLU A 13 13.65 -3.17 47.05
CA GLU A 13 13.53 -2.92 45.60
C GLU A 13 12.25 -3.61 45.08
N SER A 14 11.26 -2.79 44.78
CA SER A 14 10.05 -3.19 44.08
C SER A 14 10.36 -3.39 42.60
N ASN A 15 10.61 -4.62 42.22
CA ASN A 15 10.80 -5.05 40.85
C ASN A 15 9.43 -5.24 40.18
N ALA A 16 8.72 -4.13 39.90
CA ALA A 16 7.48 -4.16 39.13
C ALA A 16 7.84 -4.25 37.63
N ARG A 17 7.67 -5.46 37.05
CA ARG A 17 7.68 -5.63 35.60
C ARG A 17 6.61 -4.73 34.98
N PRO A 18 6.93 -3.96 33.91
CA PRO A 18 5.91 -3.22 33.19
C PRO A 18 4.90 -4.20 32.56
N ALA A 19 3.63 -3.85 32.66
CA ALA A 19 2.54 -4.58 32.00
C ALA A 19 2.79 -4.66 30.50
N PRO A 20 2.47 -5.79 29.83
CA PRO A 20 2.58 -5.89 28.38
C PRO A 20 1.66 -4.86 27.72
N LEU A 21 2.21 -4.11 26.77
CA LEU A 21 1.45 -3.22 25.91
C LEU A 21 0.36 -4.02 25.18
N PRO A 22 -0.84 -3.46 24.94
CA PRO A 22 -1.86 -4.13 24.16
C PRO A 22 -1.30 -4.40 22.76
N GLU A 23 -1.33 -5.67 22.39
CA GLU A 23 -0.96 -6.11 21.04
C GLU A 23 -1.83 -5.34 20.03
N SER A 24 -1.18 -4.53 19.20
CA SER A 24 -1.80 -3.95 18.03
C SER A 24 -2.41 -5.07 17.20
N PRO A 25 -3.61 -4.90 16.61
CA PRO A 25 -4.19 -5.92 15.76
C PRO A 25 -3.18 -6.24 14.65
N VAL A 26 -2.64 -7.45 14.68
CA VAL A 26 -1.73 -7.97 13.66
C VAL A 26 -2.45 -7.81 12.33
N ALA A 27 -2.00 -6.87 11.52
CA ALA A 27 -2.47 -6.74 10.15
C ALA A 27 -2.33 -8.11 9.49
N ALA A 28 -3.44 -8.67 9.01
CA ALA A 28 -3.45 -10.00 8.41
C ALA A 28 -2.35 -10.07 7.34
N SER A 29 -1.47 -11.08 7.47
CA SER A 29 -0.38 -11.30 6.53
C SER A 29 -0.91 -11.23 5.09
N PRO A 30 -0.22 -10.56 4.15
CA PRO A 30 -0.64 -10.47 2.75
C PRO A 30 -0.97 -11.85 2.15
N ALA A 31 -0.28 -12.90 2.55
CA ALA A 31 -0.57 -14.29 2.18
C ALA A 31 -1.98 -14.76 2.57
N SER A 32 -2.54 -14.30 3.70
CA SER A 32 -3.87 -14.71 4.18
C SER A 32 -5.02 -14.01 3.43
N ALA A 33 -4.78 -12.84 2.86
CA ALA A 33 -5.76 -12.12 2.02
C ALA A 33 -5.84 -12.75 0.62
N ASP A 34 -4.69 -13.13 0.05
CA ASP A 34 -4.62 -13.80 -1.25
C ASP A 34 -5.23 -15.22 -1.21
N GLN A 35 -5.04 -15.95 -0.11
CA GLN A 35 -5.66 -17.27 0.09
C GLN A 35 -7.20 -17.20 0.11
N ARG A 36 -7.79 -16.14 0.67
CA ARG A 36 -9.26 -15.95 0.67
C ARG A 36 -9.82 -15.62 -0.71
N ARG A 37 -9.05 -14.93 -1.56
CA ARG A 37 -9.44 -14.53 -2.91
C ARG A 37 -9.47 -15.71 -3.90
N PHE A 38 -8.60 -16.71 -3.72
CA PHE A 38 -8.50 -17.89 -4.56
C PHE A 38 -9.08 -19.16 -3.88
N GLY A 39 -10.15 -19.01 -3.12
CA GLY A 39 -10.85 -20.11 -2.47
C GLY A 39 -11.61 -21.01 -3.44
N THR A 40 -12.14 -22.15 -2.95
CA THR A 40 -12.80 -23.19 -3.74
C THR A 40 -13.87 -22.63 -4.69
N ARG A 41 -14.72 -21.70 -4.23
CA ARG A 41 -15.79 -21.11 -5.05
C ARG A 41 -15.25 -20.27 -6.22
N ASP A 42 -14.15 -19.54 -6.02
CA ASP A 42 -13.54 -18.75 -7.07
C ASP A 42 -12.94 -19.64 -8.15
N ILE A 43 -12.24 -20.69 -7.75
CA ILE A 43 -11.67 -21.66 -8.71
C ILE A 43 -12.75 -22.38 -9.52
N GLU A 44 -13.85 -22.78 -8.90
CA GLU A 44 -14.98 -23.36 -9.61
C GLU A 44 -15.57 -22.39 -10.64
N ARG A 45 -15.70 -21.11 -10.29
CA ARG A 45 -16.15 -20.06 -11.21
C ARG A 45 -15.18 -19.90 -12.39
N ARG A 46 -13.88 -19.86 -12.13
CA ARG A 46 -12.84 -19.74 -13.17
C ARG A 46 -12.82 -20.94 -14.10
N ARG A 47 -12.99 -22.16 -13.59
CA ARG A 47 -13.13 -23.37 -14.38
C ARG A 47 -14.33 -23.30 -15.33
N LYS A 48 -15.46 -22.77 -14.87
CA LYS A 48 -16.64 -22.53 -15.71
C LYS A 48 -16.38 -21.51 -16.82
N VAL A 49 -15.61 -20.43 -16.52
CA VAL A 49 -15.27 -19.39 -17.52
C VAL A 49 -14.46 -19.97 -18.68
N VAL A 50 -13.54 -20.89 -18.40
CA VAL A 50 -12.74 -21.57 -19.44
C VAL A 50 -13.40 -22.85 -19.95
N ASP A 51 -14.61 -23.15 -19.53
CA ASP A 51 -15.36 -24.34 -19.88
C ASP A 51 -14.56 -25.66 -19.70
N LEU A 52 -13.90 -25.78 -18.53
CA LEU A 52 -13.09 -26.94 -18.18
C LEU A 52 -13.95 -28.02 -17.51
N GLY A 53 -14.35 -29.05 -18.31
CA GLY A 53 -15.23 -30.16 -17.88
C GLY A 53 -14.49 -31.48 -17.63
N HIS A 54 -15.25 -32.50 -17.26
CA HIS A 54 -14.72 -33.85 -17.00
C HIS A 54 -14.09 -34.50 -18.23
N GLU A 55 -14.65 -34.29 -19.42
CA GLU A 55 -14.07 -34.80 -20.66
C GLU A 55 -12.70 -34.16 -20.95
N ASP A 56 -12.55 -32.86 -20.67
CA ASP A 56 -11.25 -32.20 -20.82
C ASP A 56 -10.20 -32.82 -19.90
N VAL A 57 -10.57 -33.09 -18.64
CA VAL A 57 -9.70 -33.78 -17.69
C VAL A 57 -9.28 -35.16 -18.21
N ALA A 58 -10.22 -35.94 -18.73
CA ALA A 58 -9.91 -37.25 -19.28
C ALA A 58 -8.94 -37.15 -20.47
N ARG A 59 -9.16 -36.20 -21.42
CA ARG A 59 -8.25 -35.93 -22.52
C ARG A 59 -6.86 -35.48 -22.08
N ILE A 60 -6.77 -34.58 -21.08
CA ILE A 60 -5.50 -34.12 -20.52
C ILE A 60 -4.70 -35.26 -19.89
N LEU A 61 -5.35 -36.21 -19.23
CA LEU A 61 -4.67 -37.35 -18.64
C LEU A 61 -4.00 -38.26 -19.70
N THR A 62 -4.49 -38.28 -20.95
CA THR A 62 -3.86 -39.05 -22.03
C THR A 62 -2.48 -38.49 -22.43
N ILE A 63 -2.22 -37.23 -22.19
CA ILE A 63 -0.94 -36.56 -22.50
C ILE A 63 -0.02 -36.41 -21.26
N LYS A 64 -0.40 -36.97 -20.11
CA LYS A 64 0.36 -36.87 -18.87
C LYS A 64 1.82 -37.31 -19.03
N ASN A 65 2.04 -38.45 -19.69
CA ASN A 65 3.41 -38.96 -19.91
C ASN A 65 4.23 -38.03 -20.83
N VAL A 66 3.59 -37.47 -21.87
CA VAL A 66 4.28 -36.49 -22.74
C VAL A 66 4.77 -35.31 -21.95
N MET A 67 3.97 -34.80 -21.02
CA MET A 67 4.30 -33.65 -20.16
C MET A 67 5.40 -33.99 -19.15
N THR A 68 5.25 -35.13 -18.44
CA THR A 68 6.19 -35.49 -17.36
C THR A 68 7.55 -35.92 -17.86
N GLU A 69 7.63 -36.64 -18.99
CA GLU A 69 8.90 -37.06 -19.63
C GLU A 69 9.69 -35.88 -20.20
N ASN A 70 9.02 -34.80 -20.60
CA ASN A 70 9.64 -33.63 -21.23
C ASN A 70 9.59 -32.37 -20.38
N VAL A 71 9.26 -32.47 -19.08
CA VAL A 71 9.01 -31.31 -18.24
C VAL A 71 10.22 -30.37 -18.13
N ASP A 72 11.43 -30.92 -18.07
CA ASP A 72 12.64 -30.10 -17.97
C ASP A 72 12.88 -29.32 -19.26
N ARG A 73 12.71 -29.97 -20.42
CA ARG A 73 12.77 -29.30 -21.74
C ARG A 73 11.72 -28.22 -21.89
N PHE A 74 10.49 -28.42 -21.41
CA PHE A 74 9.43 -27.41 -21.44
C PHE A 74 9.74 -26.27 -20.46
N THR A 75 10.35 -26.56 -19.32
CA THR A 75 10.83 -25.57 -18.38
C THR A 75 11.94 -24.73 -19.00
N ASP A 76 12.93 -25.37 -19.64
CA ASP A 76 14.01 -24.68 -20.33
C ASP A 76 13.46 -23.77 -21.44
N ALA A 77 12.51 -24.23 -22.24
CA ALA A 77 11.89 -23.42 -23.29
C ALA A 77 11.27 -22.10 -22.75
N PHE A 78 10.78 -22.08 -21.51
CA PHE A 78 10.32 -20.84 -20.87
C PHE A 78 11.47 -19.87 -20.60
N PHE A 79 12.53 -20.36 -19.98
CA PHE A 79 13.67 -19.51 -19.59
C PHE A 79 14.56 -19.14 -20.76
N ASP A 80 14.69 -20.01 -21.75
CA ASP A 80 15.42 -19.70 -22.98
C ASP A 80 14.76 -18.56 -23.76
N TYR A 81 13.41 -18.54 -23.78
CA TYR A 81 12.69 -17.41 -24.38
C TYR A 81 12.92 -16.12 -23.60
N LEU A 82 12.93 -16.17 -22.27
CA LEU A 82 13.20 -15.02 -21.41
C LEU A 82 14.61 -14.45 -21.62
N ASN A 83 15.60 -15.29 -21.92
CA ASN A 83 16.98 -14.85 -22.18
C ASN A 83 17.11 -13.92 -23.40
N HIS A 84 16.10 -13.86 -24.26
CA HIS A 84 16.07 -12.99 -25.44
C HIS A 84 15.34 -11.66 -25.18
N LEU A 85 14.88 -11.42 -23.95
CA LEU A 85 14.10 -10.25 -23.59
C LEU A 85 14.79 -9.43 -22.50
N ASP A 86 15.09 -8.17 -22.78
CA ASP A 86 15.70 -7.25 -21.81
C ASP A 86 14.84 -7.05 -20.56
N GLU A 87 13.52 -7.09 -20.73
CA GLU A 87 12.53 -6.94 -19.65
C GLU A 87 12.56 -8.09 -18.64
N ALA A 88 13.15 -9.23 -18.98
CA ALA A 88 13.34 -10.36 -18.07
C ALA A 88 14.62 -10.24 -17.22
N ALA A 89 15.48 -9.26 -17.47
CA ALA A 89 16.75 -9.09 -16.78
C ALA A 89 16.65 -9.07 -15.24
N PRO A 90 15.61 -8.48 -14.59
CA PRO A 90 15.49 -8.52 -13.14
C PRO A 90 15.39 -9.95 -12.59
N LEU A 91 14.64 -10.83 -13.25
CA LEU A 91 14.54 -12.24 -12.88
C LEU A 91 15.87 -12.97 -13.19
N LEU A 92 16.40 -12.80 -14.39
CA LEU A 92 17.56 -13.54 -14.88
C LEU A 92 18.85 -13.26 -14.10
N ARG A 93 19.01 -12.03 -13.58
CA ARG A 93 20.17 -11.63 -12.76
C ARG A 93 20.07 -12.04 -11.31
N ASN A 94 18.89 -12.41 -10.83
CA ASN A 94 18.68 -12.86 -9.46
C ASN A 94 18.72 -14.39 -9.37
N SER A 95 19.89 -14.96 -9.01
CA SER A 95 20.12 -16.40 -8.98
C SER A 95 19.15 -17.16 -8.07
N ALA A 96 18.82 -16.62 -6.90
CA ALA A 96 17.89 -17.25 -5.96
C ALA A 96 16.45 -17.24 -6.50
N ALA A 97 16.02 -16.12 -7.13
CA ALA A 97 14.72 -16.04 -7.78
C ALA A 97 14.65 -16.98 -9.00
N MET A 98 15.72 -17.08 -9.77
CA MET A 98 15.81 -17.99 -10.91
C MET A 98 15.68 -19.45 -10.52
N GLU A 99 16.38 -19.89 -9.47
CA GLU A 99 16.28 -21.26 -8.97
C GLU A 99 14.84 -21.56 -8.50
N SER A 100 14.27 -20.66 -7.72
CA SER A 100 12.88 -20.76 -7.24
C SER A 100 11.88 -20.76 -8.40
N ALA A 101 12.09 -19.89 -9.41
CA ALA A 101 11.24 -19.79 -10.58
C ALA A 101 11.28 -21.09 -11.42
N ARG A 102 12.47 -21.66 -11.63
CA ARG A 102 12.62 -22.95 -12.35
C ARG A 102 11.89 -24.07 -11.62
N LYS A 103 12.07 -24.18 -10.31
CA LYS A 103 11.38 -25.18 -9.49
C LYS A 103 9.85 -25.03 -9.59
N LEU A 104 9.34 -23.84 -9.31
CA LEU A 104 7.90 -23.55 -9.35
C LEU A 104 7.34 -23.75 -10.77
N LYS A 105 8.08 -23.41 -11.82
CA LYS A 105 7.65 -23.60 -13.21
C LYS A 105 7.56 -25.07 -13.57
N ARG A 106 8.53 -25.87 -13.16
CA ARG A 106 8.52 -27.32 -13.34
C ARG A 106 7.32 -27.97 -12.63
N GLU A 107 7.10 -27.61 -11.37
CA GLU A 107 5.93 -28.06 -10.59
C GLU A 107 4.62 -27.62 -11.26
N HIS A 108 4.56 -26.39 -11.78
CA HIS A 108 3.41 -25.86 -12.53
C HIS A 108 3.08 -26.73 -13.73
N LEU A 109 4.06 -27.03 -14.58
CA LEU A 109 3.85 -27.83 -15.78
C LEU A 109 3.39 -29.25 -15.48
N ILE A 110 3.92 -29.89 -14.44
CA ILE A 110 3.49 -31.20 -13.97
C ILE A 110 2.03 -31.14 -13.51
N ALA A 111 1.70 -30.14 -12.68
CA ALA A 111 0.35 -30.02 -12.11
C ALA A 111 -0.73 -29.79 -13.19
N MET A 112 -0.40 -29.15 -14.32
CA MET A 112 -1.34 -28.95 -15.43
C MET A 112 -1.95 -30.24 -15.95
N VAL A 113 -1.30 -31.39 -15.75
CA VAL A 113 -1.74 -32.70 -16.27
C VAL A 113 -2.08 -33.72 -15.17
N GLN A 114 -2.25 -33.26 -13.93
CA GLN A 114 -2.68 -34.16 -12.85
C GLN A 114 -4.20 -34.37 -12.78
N GLY A 115 -4.98 -33.49 -13.40
CA GLY A 115 -6.43 -33.57 -13.38
C GLY A 115 -7.10 -32.96 -12.15
N GLU A 116 -6.31 -32.40 -11.22
CA GLU A 116 -6.79 -31.82 -9.96
C GLU A 116 -6.64 -30.31 -9.99
N TYR A 117 -7.75 -29.60 -10.23
CA TYR A 117 -7.76 -28.14 -10.40
C TYR A 117 -8.56 -27.46 -9.28
N GLY A 118 -8.21 -27.76 -8.02
CA GLY A 118 -8.81 -27.21 -6.80
C GLY A 118 -8.01 -26.05 -6.21
N SER A 119 -8.27 -25.75 -4.91
CA SER A 119 -7.60 -24.65 -4.19
C SER A 119 -6.07 -24.82 -4.11
N ALA A 120 -5.58 -26.04 -3.83
CA ALA A 120 -4.14 -26.31 -3.80
C ALA A 120 -3.45 -26.05 -5.15
N TYR A 121 -4.14 -26.35 -6.26
CA TYR A 121 -3.69 -26.00 -7.59
C TYR A 121 -3.56 -24.50 -7.79
N ALA A 122 -4.59 -23.74 -7.38
CA ALA A 122 -4.57 -22.26 -7.46
C ALA A 122 -3.48 -21.64 -6.58
N GLU A 123 -3.32 -22.13 -5.37
CA GLU A 123 -2.27 -21.64 -4.45
C GLU A 123 -0.86 -21.75 -5.05
N GLN A 124 -0.61 -22.81 -5.80
CA GLN A 124 0.67 -22.98 -6.50
C GLN A 124 0.87 -21.90 -7.58
N ARG A 125 -0.20 -21.51 -8.31
CA ARG A 125 -0.17 -20.43 -9.31
C ARG A 125 0.00 -19.08 -8.66
N VAL A 126 -0.65 -18.86 -7.52
CA VAL A 126 -0.48 -17.65 -6.71
C VAL A 126 0.98 -17.50 -6.28
N ARG A 127 1.61 -18.58 -5.76
CA ARG A 127 3.03 -18.54 -5.39
C ARG A 127 3.94 -18.19 -6.56
N LEU A 128 3.66 -18.75 -7.74
CA LEU A 128 4.41 -18.42 -8.96
C LEU A 128 4.22 -16.97 -9.38
N GLY A 129 2.99 -16.46 -9.33
CA GLY A 129 2.66 -15.06 -9.62
C GLY A 129 3.33 -14.09 -8.64
N LEU A 130 3.32 -14.40 -7.33
CA LEU A 130 4.01 -13.59 -6.32
C LEU A 130 5.52 -13.56 -6.53
N LEU A 131 6.14 -14.67 -6.92
CA LEU A 131 7.55 -14.68 -7.29
C LEU A 131 7.83 -13.77 -8.48
N TYR A 132 7.02 -13.84 -9.53
CA TYR A 132 7.18 -12.98 -10.70
C TYR A 132 6.95 -11.51 -10.36
N ALA A 133 5.97 -11.20 -9.52
CA ALA A 133 5.75 -9.83 -9.03
C ALA A 133 6.93 -9.30 -8.21
N SER A 134 7.56 -10.14 -7.38
CA SER A 134 8.70 -9.74 -6.54
C SER A 134 9.95 -9.34 -7.32
N VAL A 135 10.06 -9.76 -8.57
CA VAL A 135 11.14 -9.41 -9.50
C VAL A 135 10.67 -8.48 -10.62
N ASP A 136 9.50 -7.86 -10.47
CA ASP A 136 8.89 -6.95 -11.44
C ASP A 136 8.79 -7.52 -12.87
N LEU A 137 8.51 -8.83 -12.99
CA LEU A 137 8.29 -9.46 -14.28
C LEU A 137 6.95 -9.01 -14.86
N GLU A 138 7.00 -8.32 -15.99
CA GLU A 138 5.79 -7.82 -16.63
C GLU A 138 4.87 -8.94 -17.13
N ALA A 139 3.54 -8.73 -17.04
CA ALA A 139 2.54 -9.70 -17.49
C ALA A 139 2.72 -10.09 -18.97
N ARG A 140 3.09 -9.13 -19.85
CA ARG A 140 3.34 -9.39 -21.27
C ARG A 140 4.51 -10.34 -21.50
N VAL A 141 5.57 -10.24 -20.69
CA VAL A 141 6.77 -11.09 -20.75
C VAL A 141 6.40 -12.51 -20.33
N PHE A 142 5.67 -12.66 -19.22
CA PHE A 142 5.14 -13.95 -18.79
C PHE A 142 4.27 -14.60 -19.87
N LEU A 143 3.34 -13.85 -20.49
CA LEU A 143 2.45 -14.34 -21.55
C LEU A 143 3.25 -14.84 -22.76
N GLY A 144 4.23 -14.08 -23.21
CA GLY A 144 5.09 -14.46 -24.33
C GLY A 144 5.86 -15.74 -24.07
N ALA A 145 6.50 -15.85 -22.90
CA ALA A 145 7.23 -17.04 -22.51
C ALA A 145 6.32 -18.27 -22.35
N PHE A 146 5.15 -18.08 -21.76
CA PHE A 146 4.18 -19.17 -21.60
C PHE A 146 3.58 -19.62 -22.94
N HIS A 147 3.31 -18.68 -23.85
CA HIS A 147 2.94 -19.03 -25.24
C HIS A 147 4.01 -19.88 -25.90
N HIS A 148 5.28 -19.54 -25.75
CA HIS A 148 6.40 -20.31 -26.32
C HIS A 148 6.45 -21.74 -25.76
N VAL A 149 6.23 -21.92 -24.46
CA VAL A 149 6.09 -23.23 -23.82
C VAL A 149 4.92 -24.00 -24.45
N MET A 150 3.74 -23.39 -24.53
CA MET A 150 2.55 -24.05 -25.08
C MET A 150 2.75 -24.48 -26.54
N ARG A 151 3.46 -23.70 -27.35
CA ARG A 151 3.86 -24.08 -28.70
C ARG A 151 4.74 -25.33 -28.71
N THR A 152 5.74 -25.37 -27.82
CA THR A 152 6.67 -26.49 -27.70
C THR A 152 5.95 -27.75 -27.23
N VAL A 153 5.05 -27.63 -26.25
CA VAL A 153 4.20 -28.72 -25.75
C VAL A 153 3.28 -29.26 -26.88
N GLY A 154 2.60 -28.35 -27.57
CA GLY A 154 1.71 -28.74 -28.68
C GLY A 154 2.46 -29.51 -29.78
N THR A 155 3.66 -29.08 -30.13
CA THR A 155 4.51 -29.76 -31.09
C THR A 155 4.84 -31.20 -30.64
N GLU A 156 5.16 -31.39 -29.35
CA GLU A 156 5.50 -32.72 -28.82
C GLU A 156 4.26 -33.66 -28.74
N ILE A 157 3.11 -33.09 -28.33
CA ILE A 157 1.82 -33.86 -28.38
C ILE A 157 1.54 -34.31 -29.80
N MET A 158 1.63 -33.45 -30.81
CA MET A 158 1.34 -33.80 -32.18
C MET A 158 2.29 -34.89 -32.71
N LYS A 159 3.56 -34.89 -32.34
CA LYS A 159 4.51 -35.96 -32.66
C LYS A 159 4.09 -37.29 -32.02
N ARG A 160 3.73 -37.28 -30.74
CA ARG A 160 3.35 -38.46 -29.99
C ARG A 160 2.03 -39.09 -30.54
N PHE A 161 1.12 -38.23 -31.00
CA PHE A 161 -0.18 -38.61 -31.55
C PHE A 161 -0.21 -38.64 -33.09
N ALA A 162 0.96 -38.81 -33.75
CA ALA A 162 1.03 -38.79 -35.21
C ALA A 162 0.06 -39.81 -35.93
N ARG A 163 -0.27 -40.92 -35.24
CA ARG A 163 -1.24 -41.93 -35.75
C ARG A 163 -2.69 -41.58 -35.46
N THR A 164 -2.95 -40.68 -34.53
CA THR A 164 -4.29 -40.25 -34.10
C THR A 164 -4.29 -38.72 -33.89
N PRO A 165 -4.03 -37.93 -34.96
CA PRO A 165 -3.80 -36.49 -34.83
C PRO A 165 -4.98 -35.72 -34.24
N GLN A 166 -6.21 -36.16 -34.50
CA GLN A 166 -7.40 -35.55 -33.92
C GLN A 166 -7.42 -35.70 -32.41
N ALA A 167 -7.12 -36.88 -31.86
CA ALA A 167 -7.05 -37.10 -30.41
C ALA A 167 -5.97 -36.24 -29.76
N GLY A 168 -4.79 -36.08 -30.41
CA GLY A 168 -3.74 -35.20 -29.97
C GLY A 168 -4.16 -33.72 -29.95
N PHE A 169 -4.87 -33.29 -31.00
CA PHE A 169 -5.41 -31.93 -31.09
C PHE A 169 -6.44 -31.65 -29.98
N GLU A 170 -7.40 -32.56 -29.78
CA GLU A 170 -8.41 -32.43 -28.73
C GLU A 170 -7.78 -32.38 -27.32
N ALA A 171 -6.80 -33.25 -27.05
CA ALA A 171 -6.07 -33.22 -25.78
C ALA A 171 -5.30 -31.90 -25.57
N PHE A 172 -4.68 -31.38 -26.63
CA PHE A 172 -4.02 -30.09 -26.59
C PHE A 172 -5.00 -28.92 -26.37
N MET A 173 -6.17 -28.95 -27.02
CA MET A 173 -7.19 -27.93 -26.81
C MET A 173 -7.77 -27.99 -25.41
N SER A 174 -7.93 -29.17 -24.82
CA SER A 174 -8.29 -29.30 -23.40
C SER A 174 -7.20 -28.77 -22.47
N LEU A 175 -5.92 -29.05 -22.75
CA LEU A 175 -4.78 -28.48 -21.98
C LEU A 175 -4.73 -26.95 -22.09
N LYS A 176 -5.10 -26.37 -23.24
CA LYS A 176 -5.18 -24.91 -23.40
C LYS A 176 -6.21 -24.28 -22.45
N LYS A 177 -7.33 -24.94 -22.13
CA LYS A 177 -8.27 -24.43 -21.12
C LYS A 177 -7.61 -24.29 -19.76
N VAL A 178 -6.79 -25.27 -19.35
CA VAL A 178 -6.00 -25.21 -18.13
C VAL A 178 -4.96 -24.10 -18.20
N ALA A 179 -4.29 -23.94 -19.34
CA ALA A 179 -3.34 -22.85 -19.56
C ALA A 179 -3.99 -21.47 -19.40
N PHE A 180 -5.21 -21.26 -19.92
CA PHE A 180 -5.94 -20.02 -19.71
C PHE A 180 -6.38 -19.81 -18.27
N LEU A 181 -6.75 -20.87 -17.55
CA LEU A 181 -7.01 -20.82 -16.10
C LEU A 181 -5.77 -20.33 -15.35
N ASP A 182 -4.61 -20.89 -15.66
CA ASP A 182 -3.32 -20.54 -15.05
C ASP A 182 -2.92 -19.08 -15.34
N ILE A 183 -3.05 -18.68 -16.61
CA ILE A 183 -2.81 -17.30 -17.05
C ILE A 183 -3.68 -16.33 -16.24
N ALA A 184 -4.98 -16.61 -16.13
CA ALA A 184 -5.90 -15.74 -15.41
C ALA A 184 -5.50 -15.58 -13.93
N ILE A 185 -5.09 -16.66 -13.25
CA ILE A 185 -4.66 -16.60 -11.87
C ILE A 185 -3.36 -15.79 -11.73
N VAL A 186 -2.36 -16.08 -12.56
CA VAL A 186 -1.05 -15.40 -12.47
C VAL A 186 -1.17 -13.91 -12.78
N ILE A 187 -1.95 -13.54 -13.81
CA ILE A 187 -2.17 -12.14 -14.17
C ILE A 187 -2.91 -11.40 -13.07
N ASP A 188 -3.95 -11.99 -12.48
CA ASP A 188 -4.66 -11.36 -11.36
C ASP A 188 -3.73 -11.07 -10.19
N VAL A 189 -2.78 -11.97 -9.89
CA VAL A 189 -1.76 -11.75 -8.85
C VAL A 189 -0.83 -10.59 -9.22
N LEU A 190 -0.35 -10.55 -10.47
CA LEU A 190 0.55 -9.47 -10.93
C LEU A 190 -0.14 -8.10 -10.87
N VAL A 191 -1.41 -8.03 -11.31
CA VAL A 191 -2.21 -6.79 -11.26
C VAL A 191 -2.46 -6.36 -9.82
N ASP A 192 -2.90 -7.28 -8.95
CA ASP A 192 -3.18 -6.99 -7.54
C ASP A 192 -1.93 -6.47 -6.79
N GLN A 193 -0.77 -7.08 -7.02
CA GLN A 193 0.48 -6.59 -6.42
C GLN A 193 0.84 -5.19 -6.92
N ARG A 194 0.63 -4.89 -8.19
CA ARG A 194 0.85 -3.56 -8.76
C ARG A 194 -0.10 -2.51 -8.17
N GLU A 195 -1.36 -2.85 -8.03
CA GLU A 195 -2.36 -1.98 -7.40
C GLU A 195 -2.01 -1.69 -5.93
N ARG A 196 -1.53 -2.69 -5.18
CA ARG A 196 -1.06 -2.52 -3.79
C ARG A 196 0.13 -1.55 -3.71
N ILE A 197 1.10 -1.69 -4.61
CA ILE A 197 2.26 -0.77 -4.65
C ILE A 197 1.81 0.65 -4.95
N ILE A 198 0.94 0.84 -5.94
CA ILE A 198 0.39 2.16 -6.29
C ILE A 198 -0.39 2.74 -5.11
N GLY A 199 -1.23 1.94 -4.46
CA GLY A 199 -2.00 2.37 -3.28
C GLY A 199 -1.09 2.79 -2.11
N ALA A 200 -0.03 2.02 -1.84
CA ALA A 200 0.95 2.36 -0.82
C ALA A 200 1.71 3.66 -1.15
N GLN A 201 2.11 3.86 -2.40
CA GLN A 201 2.75 5.10 -2.86
C GLN A 201 1.82 6.30 -2.73
N GLN A 202 0.55 6.15 -3.12
CA GLN A 202 -0.46 7.21 -2.97
C GLN A 202 -0.71 7.54 -1.49
N ALA A 203 -0.78 6.52 -0.61
CA ALA A 203 -0.91 6.74 0.82
C ALA A 203 0.30 7.50 1.39
N ALA A 204 1.53 7.12 1.02
CA ALA A 204 2.74 7.81 1.44
C ALA A 204 2.79 9.26 0.95
N ILE A 205 2.36 9.54 -0.30
CA ILE A 205 2.26 10.90 -0.83
C ILE A 205 1.23 11.70 -0.04
N ARG A 206 0.09 11.11 0.32
CA ARG A 206 -0.94 11.76 1.14
C ARG A 206 -0.43 12.08 2.54
N GLU A 207 0.31 11.18 3.16
CA GLU A 207 0.88 11.35 4.49
C GLU A 207 1.91 12.49 4.54
N LEU A 208 2.71 12.66 3.48
CA LEU A 208 3.69 13.74 3.36
C LEU A 208 3.08 15.09 2.99
N SER A 209 1.82 15.14 2.53
CA SER A 209 1.28 16.33 1.84
C SER A 209 0.79 17.47 2.73
N THR A 210 0.67 17.30 4.07
CA THR A 210 0.27 18.38 4.99
C THR A 210 0.74 18.14 6.43
N PRO A 211 2.03 18.22 6.71
CA PRO A 211 2.53 18.10 8.09
C PRO A 211 2.08 19.30 8.93
N VAL A 212 1.60 19.03 10.15
CA VAL A 212 1.48 20.08 11.17
C VAL A 212 2.87 20.39 11.67
N LEU A 213 3.34 21.62 11.44
CA LEU A 213 4.70 22.04 11.79
C LEU A 213 4.69 22.86 13.07
N GLN A 214 5.62 22.58 13.98
CA GLN A 214 5.86 23.43 15.12
C GLN A 214 6.86 24.53 14.73
N LEU A 215 6.39 25.79 14.69
CA LEU A 215 7.27 26.93 14.38
C LEU A 215 8.01 27.46 15.61
N ARG A 216 7.32 27.46 16.75
CA ARG A 216 7.86 27.88 18.05
C ARG A 216 7.18 27.13 19.18
N ASP A 217 7.62 27.32 20.40
CA ASP A 217 6.89 26.82 21.57
C ASP A 217 5.43 27.32 21.53
N ARG A 218 4.50 26.40 21.63
CA ARG A 218 3.04 26.60 21.60
C ARG A 218 2.45 27.21 20.32
N LEU A 219 3.24 27.30 19.21
CA LEU A 219 2.79 27.77 17.92
C LEU A 219 2.91 26.67 16.86
N LEU A 220 1.79 26.28 16.27
CA LEU A 220 1.74 25.37 15.14
C LEU A 220 1.32 26.09 13.86
N ILE A 221 1.79 25.58 12.73
CA ILE A 221 1.28 25.92 11.41
C ILE A 221 0.77 24.66 10.71
N LEU A 222 -0.39 24.77 10.08
CA LEU A 222 -0.99 23.76 9.21
C LEU A 222 -1.15 24.36 7.81
N PRO A 223 -0.18 24.13 6.89
CA PRO A 223 -0.31 24.56 5.52
C PRO A 223 -1.21 23.59 4.76
N MET A 224 -2.28 24.07 4.16
CA MET A 224 -3.22 23.28 3.36
C MET A 224 -2.96 23.52 1.88
N ILE A 225 -2.56 22.46 1.13
CA ILE A 225 -2.16 22.57 -0.28
C ILE A 225 -2.93 21.55 -1.13
N GLY A 226 -3.42 22.00 -2.28
CA GLY A 226 -4.08 21.17 -3.28
C GLY A 226 -5.56 20.94 -3.00
N MET A 227 -6.13 19.90 -3.65
CA MET A 227 -7.54 19.52 -3.42
C MET A 227 -7.70 18.82 -2.09
N ILE A 228 -8.70 19.21 -1.34
CA ILE A 228 -9.07 18.61 -0.06
C ILE A 228 -10.40 17.90 -0.25
N ASP A 229 -10.40 16.59 -0.07
CA ASP A 229 -11.61 15.78 0.03
C ASP A 229 -12.01 15.54 1.51
N SER A 230 -13.16 14.91 1.74
CA SER A 230 -13.66 14.67 3.08
C SER A 230 -12.76 13.75 3.92
N GLU A 231 -12.09 12.77 3.30
CA GLU A 231 -11.19 11.85 3.99
C GLU A 231 -9.92 12.59 4.45
N ARG A 232 -9.34 13.38 3.57
CA ARG A 232 -8.18 14.21 3.86
C ARG A 232 -8.49 15.27 4.93
N ALA A 233 -9.69 15.89 4.88
CA ALA A 233 -10.12 16.86 5.88
C ALA A 233 -10.24 16.22 7.28
N MET A 234 -10.76 14.99 7.39
CA MET A 234 -10.79 14.25 8.66
C MET A 234 -9.39 13.96 9.17
N GLN A 235 -8.50 13.46 8.31
CA GLN A 235 -7.11 13.13 8.66
C GLN A 235 -6.33 14.37 9.12
N LEU A 236 -6.52 15.51 8.45
CA LEU A 236 -5.96 16.81 8.87
C LEU A 236 -6.44 17.22 10.26
N THR A 237 -7.73 17.01 10.55
CA THR A 237 -8.29 17.29 11.86
C THR A 237 -7.63 16.46 12.94
N GLU A 238 -7.55 15.14 12.73
CA GLU A 238 -6.93 14.22 13.69
C GLU A 238 -5.46 14.57 13.95
N ASN A 239 -4.68 14.79 12.89
CA ASN A 239 -3.29 15.17 12.97
C ASN A 239 -3.10 16.50 13.73
N LEU A 240 -3.94 17.49 13.45
CA LEU A 240 -3.92 18.78 14.14
C LEU A 240 -4.21 18.63 15.64
N LEU A 241 -5.27 17.89 16.01
CA LEU A 241 -5.62 17.70 17.42
C LEU A 241 -4.53 16.93 18.20
N GLN A 242 -3.91 15.93 17.56
CA GLN A 242 -2.76 15.23 18.13
C GLN A 242 -1.57 16.18 18.32
N ALA A 243 -1.27 17.01 17.32
CA ALA A 243 -0.16 17.97 17.39
C ALA A 243 -0.41 19.05 18.46
N ILE A 244 -1.65 19.55 18.59
CA ILE A 244 -2.04 20.50 19.66
C ILE A 244 -1.73 19.91 21.04
N ARG A 245 -2.13 18.66 21.26
CA ARG A 245 -1.89 17.96 22.52
C ARG A 245 -0.40 17.72 22.77
N ALA A 246 0.33 17.20 21.78
CA ALA A 246 1.74 16.85 21.91
C ALA A 246 2.62 18.08 22.20
N ASN A 247 2.34 19.19 21.52
CA ASN A 247 3.12 20.43 21.62
C ASN A 247 2.52 21.47 22.60
N ARG A 248 1.43 21.12 23.30
CA ARG A 248 0.70 22.05 24.18
C ARG A 248 0.40 23.38 23.50
N ALA A 249 0.02 23.29 22.20
CA ALA A 249 -0.15 24.46 21.37
C ALA A 249 -1.29 25.36 21.88
N ARG A 250 -1.05 26.67 21.86
CA ARG A 250 -2.03 27.70 22.22
C ARG A 250 -2.53 28.44 20.99
N VAL A 251 -1.73 28.48 19.92
CA VAL A 251 -2.08 29.11 18.67
C VAL A 251 -1.74 28.17 17.51
N VAL A 252 -2.65 28.11 16.55
CA VAL A 252 -2.49 27.38 15.29
C VAL A 252 -2.74 28.37 14.14
N VAL A 253 -1.82 28.49 13.22
CA VAL A 253 -2.04 29.18 11.95
C VAL A 253 -2.38 28.12 10.89
N MET A 254 -3.61 28.20 10.36
CA MET A 254 -4.10 27.33 9.30
C MET A 254 -4.04 28.12 7.99
N ASP A 255 -3.08 27.80 7.13
CA ASP A 255 -2.91 28.50 5.87
C ASP A 255 -3.60 27.74 4.72
N VAL A 256 -4.60 28.34 4.12
CA VAL A 256 -5.39 27.79 3.02
C VAL A 256 -5.06 28.40 1.65
N THR A 257 -3.98 29.16 1.53
CA THR A 257 -3.55 29.84 0.29
C THR A 257 -3.44 28.84 -0.88
N GLY A 258 -3.02 27.60 -0.59
CA GLY A 258 -2.83 26.56 -1.61
C GLY A 258 -4.07 25.75 -1.96
N VAL A 259 -5.25 26.11 -1.42
CA VAL A 259 -6.51 25.38 -1.66
C VAL A 259 -7.25 25.99 -2.85
N ALA A 260 -7.33 25.20 -3.95
CA ALA A 260 -7.89 25.69 -5.21
C ALA A 260 -9.42 25.82 -5.20
N ALA A 261 -10.13 24.92 -4.48
CA ALA A 261 -11.59 24.93 -4.38
C ALA A 261 -12.03 24.22 -3.09
N VAL A 262 -13.11 24.70 -2.50
CA VAL A 262 -13.72 24.11 -1.30
C VAL A 262 -15.18 23.85 -1.58
N ASP A 263 -15.59 22.58 -1.51
CA ASP A 263 -17.01 22.23 -1.53
C ASP A 263 -17.62 22.40 -0.14
N SER A 264 -18.96 22.29 -0.07
CA SER A 264 -19.70 22.44 1.19
C SER A 264 -19.30 21.46 2.29
N LYS A 265 -18.88 20.24 1.92
CA LYS A 265 -18.47 19.22 2.89
C LYS A 265 -17.10 19.58 3.48
N VAL A 266 -16.17 19.98 2.64
CA VAL A 266 -14.83 20.41 3.07
C VAL A 266 -14.91 21.66 3.93
N ALA A 267 -15.74 22.64 3.56
CA ALA A 267 -16.00 23.84 4.36
C ALA A 267 -16.50 23.49 5.78
N ASN A 268 -17.48 22.57 5.87
CA ASN A 268 -17.96 22.07 7.15
C ASN A 268 -16.89 21.39 7.99
N HIS A 269 -16.03 20.58 7.36
CA HIS A 269 -14.91 19.94 8.07
C HIS A 269 -13.90 20.96 8.60
N LEU A 270 -13.58 22.00 7.83
CA LEU A 270 -12.69 23.08 8.29
C LEU A 270 -13.25 23.78 9.53
N ILE A 271 -14.56 24.08 9.54
CA ILE A 271 -15.23 24.68 10.68
C ILE A 271 -15.18 23.76 11.90
N GLN A 272 -15.49 22.48 11.71
CA GLN A 272 -15.41 21.49 12.79
C GLN A 272 -13.98 21.36 13.33
N THR A 273 -12.96 21.42 12.46
CA THR A 273 -11.55 21.41 12.86
C THR A 273 -11.21 22.61 13.74
N VAL A 274 -11.63 23.82 13.34
CA VAL A 274 -11.45 25.05 14.13
C VAL A 274 -12.16 24.95 15.48
N ALA A 275 -13.39 24.47 15.49
CA ALA A 275 -14.17 24.29 16.71
C ALA A 275 -13.51 23.27 17.67
N ALA A 276 -13.06 22.13 17.14
CA ALA A 276 -12.38 21.09 17.93
C ALA A 276 -11.05 21.58 18.51
N ALA A 277 -10.24 22.31 17.74
CA ALA A 277 -9.01 22.90 18.21
C ALA A 277 -9.23 23.91 19.35
N ARG A 278 -10.31 24.73 19.25
CA ARG A 278 -10.72 25.65 20.31
C ARG A 278 -11.15 24.92 21.59
N LEU A 279 -11.88 23.82 21.48
CA LEU A 279 -12.23 23.00 22.64
C LEU A 279 -10.99 22.45 23.36
N MET A 280 -9.91 22.24 22.65
CA MET A 280 -8.61 21.87 23.23
C MET A 280 -7.80 23.05 23.78
N GLY A 281 -8.35 24.27 23.72
CA GLY A 281 -7.73 25.48 24.25
C GLY A 281 -6.79 26.19 23.29
N ALA A 282 -6.74 25.83 22.01
CA ALA A 282 -5.94 26.48 20.99
C ALA A 282 -6.75 27.54 20.23
N VAL A 283 -6.17 28.71 19.99
CA VAL A 283 -6.73 29.72 19.08
C VAL A 283 -6.30 29.38 17.66
N VAL A 284 -7.26 29.31 16.71
CA VAL A 284 -6.96 29.07 15.31
C VAL A 284 -7.08 30.38 14.54
N ILE A 285 -6.06 30.69 13.74
CA ILE A 285 -6.02 31.81 12.80
C ILE A 285 -6.01 31.20 11.40
N VAL A 286 -6.99 31.55 10.57
CA VAL A 286 -7.05 31.09 9.18
C VAL A 286 -6.48 32.16 8.27
N THR A 287 -5.54 31.78 7.38
CA THR A 287 -4.87 32.71 6.45
C THR A 287 -5.07 32.27 5.01
N GLY A 288 -4.96 33.21 4.08
CA GLY A 288 -4.94 32.92 2.64
C GLY A 288 -6.29 32.51 2.04
N LEU A 289 -7.39 32.95 2.62
CA LEU A 289 -8.73 32.71 2.06
C LEU A 289 -8.88 33.42 0.72
N SER A 290 -9.12 32.65 -0.37
CA SER A 290 -9.49 33.22 -1.66
C SER A 290 -10.92 33.76 -1.65
N ALA A 291 -11.26 34.65 -2.60
CA ALA A 291 -12.60 35.21 -2.72
C ALA A 291 -13.66 34.11 -2.93
N GLU A 292 -13.30 33.07 -3.70
CA GLU A 292 -14.19 31.94 -3.99
C GLU A 292 -14.46 31.11 -2.73
N VAL A 293 -13.42 30.83 -1.94
CA VAL A 293 -13.55 30.09 -0.68
C VAL A 293 -14.35 30.91 0.33
N ALA A 294 -14.12 32.23 0.43
CA ALA A 294 -14.85 33.10 1.31
C ALA A 294 -16.36 33.17 0.93
N GLN A 295 -16.66 33.27 -0.36
CA GLN A 295 -18.06 33.25 -0.84
C GLN A 295 -18.75 31.92 -0.54
N ALA A 296 -18.07 30.79 -0.73
CA ALA A 296 -18.59 29.47 -0.40
C ALA A 296 -18.92 29.34 1.09
N LEU A 297 -18.05 29.82 1.97
CA LEU A 297 -18.26 29.82 3.43
C LEU A 297 -19.47 30.68 3.83
N VAL A 298 -19.61 31.88 3.24
CA VAL A 298 -20.76 32.78 3.46
C VAL A 298 -22.06 32.12 2.99
N ALA A 299 -22.06 31.52 1.78
CA ALA A 299 -23.25 30.85 1.22
C ALA A 299 -23.72 29.67 2.07
N LEU A 300 -22.81 29.03 2.81
CA LEU A 300 -23.11 27.95 3.75
C LEU A 300 -23.61 28.43 5.12
N GLY A 301 -23.76 29.75 5.30
CA GLY A 301 -24.23 30.34 6.56
C GLY A 301 -23.22 30.22 7.70
N VAL A 302 -21.93 30.10 7.40
CA VAL A 302 -20.87 30.03 8.39
C VAL A 302 -20.79 31.34 9.15
N ASP A 303 -20.86 31.27 10.48
CA ASP A 303 -20.59 32.43 11.34
C ASP A 303 -19.07 32.75 11.34
N LEU A 304 -18.67 33.56 10.38
CA LEU A 304 -17.29 33.99 10.21
C LEU A 304 -16.77 34.82 11.42
N GLY A 305 -17.68 35.38 12.22
CA GLY A 305 -17.30 36.05 13.48
C GLY A 305 -16.66 35.14 14.53
N ARG A 306 -16.80 33.82 14.32
CA ARG A 306 -16.17 32.81 15.17
C ARG A 306 -14.81 32.34 14.66
N ILE A 307 -14.38 32.75 13.48
CA ILE A 307 -13.11 32.35 12.87
C ILE A 307 -12.20 33.57 12.80
N ASN A 308 -11.03 33.52 13.43
CA ASN A 308 -10.05 34.58 13.25
C ASN A 308 -9.43 34.41 11.85
N THR A 309 -9.71 35.34 10.95
CA THR A 309 -9.19 35.33 9.59
C THR A 309 -8.22 36.48 9.37
N ILE A 310 -7.11 36.21 8.71
CA ILE A 310 -6.11 37.21 8.32
C ILE A 310 -5.77 36.95 6.84
N GLY A 311 -5.55 38.03 6.09
CA GLY A 311 -5.45 37.96 4.63
C GLY A 311 -4.31 37.06 4.11
N ASP A 312 -3.17 37.08 4.77
CA ASP A 312 -1.98 36.34 4.37
C ASP A 312 -1.28 35.64 5.54
N LEU A 313 -0.37 34.73 5.21
CA LEU A 313 0.37 33.95 6.17
C LEU A 313 1.28 34.81 7.08
N GLN A 314 1.87 35.87 6.52
CA GLN A 314 2.75 36.75 7.29
C GLN A 314 1.98 37.43 8.42
N GLY A 315 0.88 38.07 8.11
CA GLY A 315 0.01 38.71 9.11
C GLY A 315 -0.53 37.71 10.14
N GLY A 316 -0.86 36.48 9.66
CA GLY A 316 -1.27 35.40 10.54
C GLY A 316 -0.21 34.99 11.56
N LEU A 317 1.05 34.95 11.15
CA LEU A 317 2.18 34.65 12.04
C LEU A 317 2.45 35.80 13.03
N GLU A 318 2.40 37.04 12.58
CA GLU A 318 2.55 38.21 13.44
C GLU A 318 1.48 38.26 14.54
N GLU A 319 0.23 37.98 14.19
CA GLU A 319 -0.85 37.92 15.17
C GLU A 319 -0.71 36.72 16.11
N ALA A 320 -0.27 35.55 15.61
CA ALA A 320 0.01 34.38 16.43
C ALA A 320 1.10 34.67 17.48
N GLU A 321 2.16 35.36 17.07
CA GLU A 321 3.25 35.77 17.96
C GLU A 321 2.74 36.77 19.01
N ARG A 322 1.90 37.75 18.60
CA ARG A 322 1.29 38.72 19.51
C ARG A 322 0.41 38.02 20.57
N LEU A 323 -0.38 37.04 20.19
CA LEU A 323 -1.23 36.25 21.09
C LEU A 323 -0.40 35.45 22.12
N LEU A 324 0.78 35.01 21.71
CA LEU A 324 1.73 34.29 22.58
C LEU A 324 2.60 35.19 23.44
N GLY A 325 2.50 36.53 23.27
CA GLY A 325 3.28 37.51 24.02
C GLY A 325 4.67 37.79 23.44
N TYR A 326 4.92 37.37 22.19
CA TYR A 326 6.17 37.72 21.49
C TYR A 326 6.03 39.05 20.76
N LYS A 327 7.15 39.77 20.68
CA LYS A 327 7.30 40.97 19.87
C LYS A 327 8.51 40.80 18.99
N VAL A 328 8.29 40.78 17.69
CA VAL A 328 9.35 40.78 16.67
C VAL A 328 9.85 42.21 16.55
N VAL A 329 11.15 42.45 16.75
CA VAL A 329 11.80 43.75 16.58
C VAL A 329 13.00 43.57 15.65
N PRO A 330 13.28 44.55 14.77
CA PRO A 330 14.50 44.54 13.96
C PRO A 330 15.75 44.45 14.84
N LEU A 331 16.74 43.66 14.41
CA LEU A 331 18.00 43.49 15.16
C LEU A 331 18.72 44.81 15.45
N GLU A 332 18.55 45.81 14.58
CA GLU A 332 19.11 47.15 14.74
C GLU A 332 18.51 47.93 15.93
N SER A 333 17.32 47.54 16.37
CA SER A 333 16.62 48.14 17.51
C SER A 333 16.99 47.53 18.89
N LEU A 334 17.81 46.47 18.91
CA LEU A 334 18.27 45.86 20.12
C LEU A 334 19.44 46.65 20.72
N PRO A 335 19.49 46.87 22.05
CA PRO A 335 20.64 47.48 22.69
C PRO A 335 21.88 46.61 22.42
N LYS A 336 22.97 47.27 21.94
CA LYS A 336 24.22 46.55 21.70
C LYS A 336 24.70 45.92 23.01
N PRO A 337 25.15 44.66 23.00
CA PRO A 337 25.70 44.04 24.21
C PRO A 337 26.87 44.89 24.71
N GLN A 338 26.81 45.29 25.98
CA GLN A 338 27.93 45.99 26.60
C GLN A 338 29.10 45.01 26.69
N PRO A 339 30.32 45.40 26.31
CA PRO A 339 31.49 44.57 26.50
C PRO A 339 31.69 44.36 28.01
N HIS A 340 31.70 43.09 28.41
CA HIS A 340 32.08 42.71 29.76
C HIS A 340 33.53 43.13 29.98
N ILE A 341 33.75 44.09 30.88
CA ILE A 341 35.05 44.50 31.43
C ILE A 341 35.51 43.44 32.43
#